data_250ed3fee1fa07a085fe392ac82269da
#
_entry.id   250ed3fee1fa07a085fe392ac82269da
#
_cell.length_a   1.000
_cell.length_b   1.000
_cell.length_c   1.000
_cell.angle_alpha   90.00
_cell.angle_beta   90.00
_cell.angle_gamma   90.00
#
_symmetry.space_group_name_H-M   'P 1'
#
loop_
_entity.id
_entity.type
_entity.pdbx_description
1 polymer ?
#
loop_
_entity_poly.entity_id
_entity_poly.type
_entity_poly.pdbx_seq_one_letter_code
_entity_poly.pdbx_strand_id
1 'polypeptide(L)'
;RGGCRMLKKLKNLLTNNIGLKFLSVLFAMILWLVVVNIDDPDKTSTFTTNITIANENAIADMGKSYSIINDSGTVTFRVTAKRSIIERLTNSDFKATADMENIELHDDGTAIVPIDISAVRYSSQLDIDRKKKNLELAVEDLQSNQFKITAEATGTPAEGSAVGELKVSPDVLTISGPASVVSQISKVQAVIDVSEKFSDVEDNVVPAVYDASGNTLDTSKLTFSQDTVQISAQILSVKEIPINCETGGQLDQRRL
;
A
#
# COMPACT_ATOMS: atom_id res chain seq x y z
N ARG A 1 -11.15 86.65 12.95
CA ARG A 1 -11.07 86.52 14.45
C ARG A 1 -11.89 85.32 15.00
N GLY A 2 -12.57 84.48 14.16
CA GLY A 2 -13.40 83.35 14.60
C GLY A 2 -12.62 82.01 14.83
N GLY A 3 -11.49 81.77 14.12
CA GLY A 3 -10.82 80.46 14.11
C GLY A 3 -10.09 80.12 15.42
N CYS A 4 -9.54 81.11 16.13
CA CYS A 4 -8.81 80.89 17.36
C CYS A 4 -9.71 80.52 18.57
N ARG A 5 -10.98 80.94 18.56
CA ARG A 5 -11.94 80.54 19.61
C ARG A 5 -12.47 79.13 19.43
N MET A 6 -12.58 78.69 18.21
CA MET A 6 -13.00 77.27 17.92
C MET A 6 -11.89 76.29 18.32
N LEU A 7 -10.65 76.60 17.97
CA LEU A 7 -9.48 75.75 18.35
C LEU A 7 -9.33 75.65 19.87
N LYS A 8 -9.50 76.79 20.63
CA LYS A 8 -9.45 76.77 22.09
C LYS A 8 -10.63 75.92 22.69
N LYS A 9 -11.83 76.07 22.16
CA LYS A 9 -12.99 75.22 22.58
C LYS A 9 -12.75 73.75 22.30
N LEU A 10 -12.23 73.42 21.12
CA LEU A 10 -11.88 72.05 20.77
C LEU A 10 -10.81 71.48 21.67
N LYS A 11 -9.75 72.25 21.97
CA LYS A 11 -8.69 71.87 22.89
C LYS A 11 -9.20 71.64 24.32
N ASN A 12 -10.08 72.53 24.83
CA ASN A 12 -10.70 72.35 26.16
C ASN A 12 -11.69 71.16 26.16
N LEU A 13 -12.39 70.88 25.05
CA LEU A 13 -13.26 69.72 24.92
C LEU A 13 -12.43 68.40 24.90
N LEU A 14 -11.23 68.47 24.28
CA LEU A 14 -10.33 67.30 24.26
C LEU A 14 -9.60 67.08 25.59
N THR A 15 -9.24 68.15 26.33
CA THR A 15 -8.45 68.05 27.57
C THR A 15 -9.29 67.96 28.84
N ASN A 16 -10.59 68.31 28.79
CA ASN A 16 -11.46 68.20 29.94
C ASN A 16 -11.94 66.73 30.08
N ASN A 17 -11.77 66.15 31.25
CA ASN A 17 -12.12 64.76 31.59
C ASN A 17 -11.37 63.71 30.77
N ILE A 18 -10.05 63.89 30.57
CA ILE A 18 -9.18 62.97 29.83
C ILE A 18 -9.32 61.54 30.40
N GLY A 19 -9.45 61.35 31.69
CA GLY A 19 -9.64 60.05 32.34
C GLY A 19 -10.92 59.33 31.89
N LEU A 20 -12.05 60.06 31.80
CA LEU A 20 -13.30 59.46 31.30
C LEU A 20 -13.24 59.12 29.81
N LYS A 21 -12.52 59.90 29.02
CA LYS A 21 -12.32 59.59 27.60
C LYS A 21 -11.41 58.38 27.40
N PHE A 22 -10.35 58.27 28.17
CA PHE A 22 -9.48 57.10 28.19
C PHE A 22 -10.26 55.87 28.61
N LEU A 23 -11.11 55.99 29.65
CA LEU A 23 -11.96 54.92 30.12
C LEU A 23 -12.97 54.49 29.06
N SER A 24 -13.58 55.42 28.32
CA SER A 24 -14.52 55.10 27.25
C SER A 24 -13.87 54.40 26.05
N VAL A 25 -12.64 54.84 25.68
CA VAL A 25 -11.87 54.16 24.63
C VAL A 25 -11.44 52.76 25.08
N LEU A 26 -11.01 52.63 26.33
CA LEU A 26 -10.68 51.34 26.93
C LEU A 26 -11.90 50.40 26.94
N PHE A 27 -13.06 50.92 27.32
CA PHE A 27 -14.31 50.14 27.35
C PHE A 27 -14.78 49.75 25.95
N ALA A 28 -14.65 50.64 24.98
CA ALA A 28 -14.94 50.38 23.58
C ALA A 28 -14.00 49.30 23.00
N MET A 29 -12.73 49.32 23.38
CA MET A 29 -11.72 48.35 22.98
C MET A 29 -12.00 46.97 23.59
N ILE A 30 -12.39 46.94 24.87
CA ILE A 30 -12.80 45.72 25.57
C ILE A 30 -14.08 45.13 24.91
N LEU A 31 -15.11 46.00 24.67
CA LEU A 31 -16.32 45.60 24.00
C LEU A 31 -16.05 45.07 22.59
N TRP A 32 -15.17 45.75 21.85
CA TRP A 32 -14.77 45.30 20.52
C TRP A 32 -14.06 43.92 20.55
N LEU A 33 -13.13 43.73 21.51
CA LEU A 33 -12.48 42.41 21.72
C LEU A 33 -13.47 41.34 22.14
N VAL A 34 -14.46 41.67 22.98
CA VAL A 34 -15.51 40.72 23.38
C VAL A 34 -16.37 40.37 22.20
N VAL A 35 -16.83 41.32 21.39
CA VAL A 35 -17.65 41.07 20.19
C VAL A 35 -16.89 40.26 19.14
N VAL A 36 -15.61 40.60 18.90
CA VAL A 36 -14.76 39.85 17.94
C VAL A 36 -14.49 38.43 18.41
N ASN A 37 -14.42 38.19 19.74
CA ASN A 37 -14.21 36.85 20.32
C ASN A 37 -15.50 36.02 20.44
N ILE A 38 -16.67 36.66 20.50
CA ILE A 38 -17.97 35.96 20.61
C ILE A 38 -18.42 35.44 19.25
N ASP A 39 -18.03 36.07 18.14
CA ASP A 39 -18.38 35.65 16.79
C ASP A 39 -17.33 34.66 16.24
N ASP A 40 -17.50 33.37 16.61
CA ASP A 40 -16.75 32.25 16.01
C ASP A 40 -17.60 31.67 14.86
N PRO A 41 -17.51 32.23 13.65
CA PRO A 41 -18.36 31.83 12.52
C PRO A 41 -18.04 30.41 12.07
N ASP A 42 -19.06 29.74 11.51
CA ASP A 42 -18.85 28.45 10.88
C ASP A 42 -17.94 28.59 9.66
N LYS A 43 -16.97 27.70 9.56
CA LYS A 43 -16.00 27.62 8.47
C LYS A 43 -16.02 26.21 7.88
N THR A 44 -15.97 26.12 6.56
CA THR A 44 -15.83 24.85 5.86
C THR A 44 -14.40 24.70 5.37
N SER A 45 -13.80 23.55 5.62
CA SER A 45 -12.47 23.18 5.13
C SER A 45 -12.49 21.78 4.54
N THR A 46 -11.57 21.55 3.62
CA THR A 46 -11.41 20.25 2.95
C THR A 46 -10.27 19.48 3.62
N PHE A 47 -10.53 18.21 3.92
CA PHE A 47 -9.56 17.30 4.50
C PHE A 47 -9.42 16.06 3.61
N THR A 48 -8.26 15.42 3.69
CA THR A 48 -7.97 14.18 2.96
C THR A 48 -7.38 13.17 3.94
N THR A 49 -7.90 11.94 3.94
CA THR A 49 -7.39 10.87 4.78
C THR A 49 -7.29 9.56 3.99
N ASN A 50 -6.42 8.65 4.45
CA ASN A 50 -6.30 7.33 3.87
C ASN A 50 -7.53 6.49 4.20
N ILE A 51 -7.95 5.66 3.24
CA ILE A 51 -9.03 4.68 3.43
C ILE A 51 -8.42 3.43 4.05
N THR A 52 -8.97 2.99 5.17
CA THR A 52 -8.65 1.70 5.78
C THR A 52 -9.75 0.72 5.41
N ILE A 53 -9.36 -0.41 4.85
CA ILE A 53 -10.28 -1.49 4.53
C ILE A 53 -10.46 -2.34 5.79
N ALA A 54 -11.71 -2.62 6.13
CA ALA A 54 -12.08 -3.52 7.23
C ALA A 54 -12.76 -4.77 6.68
N ASN A 55 -12.67 -5.88 7.43
CA ASN A 55 -13.33 -7.16 7.13
C ASN A 55 -12.99 -7.72 5.74
N GLU A 56 -11.71 -7.61 5.33
CA GLU A 56 -11.24 -8.08 4.02
C GLU A 56 -11.60 -9.54 3.73
N ASN A 57 -11.67 -10.38 4.78
CA ASN A 57 -12.03 -11.80 4.64
C ASN A 57 -13.45 -12.00 4.07
N ALA A 58 -14.36 -11.05 4.26
CA ALA A 58 -15.74 -11.18 3.81
C ALA A 58 -15.84 -11.40 2.30
N ILE A 59 -14.96 -10.80 1.49
CA ILE A 59 -14.97 -11.01 0.04
C ILE A 59 -14.33 -12.35 -0.35
N ALA A 60 -13.28 -12.76 0.38
CA ALA A 60 -12.64 -14.05 0.17
C ALA A 60 -13.60 -15.22 0.52
N ASP A 61 -14.42 -15.07 1.56
CA ASP A 61 -15.44 -16.03 1.97
C ASP A 61 -16.55 -16.18 0.90
N MET A 62 -16.78 -15.16 0.08
CA MET A 62 -17.65 -15.22 -1.10
C MET A 62 -16.97 -15.87 -2.32
N GLY A 63 -15.73 -16.36 -2.20
CA GLY A 63 -14.94 -16.89 -3.29
C GLY A 63 -14.51 -15.84 -4.32
N LYS A 64 -14.37 -14.59 -3.87
CA LYS A 64 -14.02 -13.45 -4.72
C LYS A 64 -12.70 -12.82 -4.27
N SER A 65 -12.04 -12.15 -5.19
CA SER A 65 -10.89 -11.28 -4.97
C SER A 65 -11.22 -9.90 -5.49
N TYR A 66 -10.57 -8.87 -4.97
CA TYR A 66 -10.82 -7.50 -5.38
C TYR A 66 -9.53 -6.75 -5.73
N SER A 67 -9.69 -5.70 -6.52
CA SER A 67 -8.68 -4.68 -6.73
C SER A 67 -9.33 -3.30 -6.74
N ILE A 68 -8.63 -2.30 -6.18
CA ILE A 68 -9.14 -0.93 -6.14
C ILE A 68 -9.02 -0.32 -7.53
N ILE A 69 -10.15 0.21 -8.04
CA ILE A 69 -10.18 0.97 -9.30
C ILE A 69 -9.80 2.42 -8.98
N ASN A 70 -8.97 3.04 -9.83
CA ASN A 70 -8.53 4.44 -9.68
C ASN A 70 -7.82 4.72 -8.34
N ASP A 71 -6.81 3.93 -8.05
CA ASP A 71 -6.03 3.88 -6.82
C ASP A 71 -5.59 5.26 -6.29
N SER A 72 -6.46 5.91 -5.54
CA SER A 72 -6.03 7.02 -4.70
C SER A 72 -5.78 6.57 -3.26
N GLY A 73 -6.31 5.42 -2.81
CA GLY A 73 -6.21 4.95 -1.41
C GLY A 73 -6.65 6.01 -0.39
N THR A 74 -7.13 7.17 -0.87
CA THR A 74 -7.46 8.36 -0.08
C THR A 74 -8.84 8.87 -0.42
N VAL A 75 -9.51 9.46 0.55
CA VAL A 75 -10.79 10.15 0.36
C VAL A 75 -10.69 11.61 0.77
N THR A 76 -11.22 12.48 -0.05
CA THR A 76 -11.32 13.90 0.21
C THR A 76 -12.77 14.28 0.53
N PHE A 77 -12.96 15.00 1.64
CA PHE A 77 -14.29 15.39 2.13
C PHE A 77 -14.27 16.80 2.73
N ARG A 78 -15.44 17.36 2.93
CA ARG A 78 -15.61 18.70 3.53
C ARG A 78 -16.11 18.56 4.96
N VAL A 79 -15.59 19.43 5.82
CA VAL A 79 -16.00 19.52 7.21
C VAL A 79 -16.36 20.96 7.51
N THR A 80 -17.53 21.16 8.09
CA THR A 80 -18.01 22.45 8.57
C THR A 80 -18.07 22.44 10.09
N ALA A 81 -17.46 23.41 10.72
CA ALA A 81 -17.49 23.59 12.17
C ALA A 81 -17.12 25.05 12.51
N LYS A 82 -17.13 25.37 13.79
CA LYS A 82 -16.63 26.65 14.29
C LYS A 82 -15.18 26.87 13.83
N ARG A 83 -14.87 28.11 13.45
CA ARG A 83 -13.53 28.48 12.97
C ARG A 83 -12.43 28.05 13.92
N SER A 84 -12.61 28.27 15.22
CA SER A 84 -11.68 27.90 16.27
C SER A 84 -11.37 26.39 16.32
N ILE A 85 -12.32 25.53 15.92
CA ILE A 85 -12.18 24.10 15.83
C ILE A 85 -11.46 23.73 14.53
N ILE A 86 -11.91 24.26 13.39
CA ILE A 86 -11.33 23.98 12.06
C ILE A 86 -9.83 24.28 12.03
N GLU A 87 -9.39 25.37 12.67
CA GLU A 87 -7.98 25.77 12.69
C GLU A 87 -7.07 24.84 13.53
N ARG A 88 -7.66 23.96 14.34
CA ARG A 88 -6.96 22.95 15.15
C ARG A 88 -7.02 21.54 14.57
N LEU A 89 -7.84 21.34 13.54
CA LEU A 89 -7.99 20.04 12.89
C LEU A 89 -6.89 19.81 11.87
N THR A 90 -6.47 18.55 11.80
CA THR A 90 -5.51 18.03 10.83
C THR A 90 -6.10 16.80 10.14
N ASN A 91 -5.52 16.37 9.03
CA ASN A 91 -5.96 15.17 8.32
C ASN A 91 -5.93 13.91 9.21
N SER A 92 -5.01 13.85 10.18
CA SER A 92 -4.87 12.71 11.12
C SER A 92 -5.99 12.63 12.18
N ASP A 93 -6.81 13.68 12.32
CA ASP A 93 -7.97 13.66 13.21
C ASP A 93 -9.19 12.94 12.62
N PHE A 94 -9.06 12.43 11.40
CA PHE A 94 -10.12 11.72 10.68
C PHE A 94 -9.70 10.29 10.34
N LYS A 95 -10.68 9.39 10.37
CA LYS A 95 -10.56 8.01 9.87
C LYS A 95 -11.61 7.78 8.80
N ALA A 96 -11.21 7.20 7.69
CA ALA A 96 -12.11 6.70 6.67
C ALA A 96 -12.01 5.18 6.63
N THR A 97 -13.12 4.49 6.76
CA THR A 97 -13.18 3.04 6.77
C THR A 97 -14.14 2.57 5.68
N ALA A 98 -13.68 1.67 4.83
CA ALA A 98 -14.50 0.92 3.89
C ALA A 98 -14.66 -0.50 4.43
N ASP A 99 -15.88 -0.87 4.79
CA ASP A 99 -16.18 -2.17 5.38
C ASP A 99 -16.67 -3.13 4.29
N MET A 100 -15.90 -4.20 4.04
CA MET A 100 -16.20 -5.19 3.02
C MET A 100 -17.46 -6.02 3.30
N GLU A 101 -17.97 -6.04 4.53
CA GLU A 101 -19.29 -6.64 4.81
C GLU A 101 -20.44 -5.89 4.13
N ASN A 102 -20.24 -4.60 3.84
CA ASN A 102 -21.23 -3.74 3.18
C ASN A 102 -20.99 -3.58 1.68
N ILE A 103 -20.29 -4.53 1.05
CA ILE A 103 -19.99 -4.49 -0.38
C ILE A 103 -21.27 -4.69 -1.21
N GLU A 104 -21.48 -3.83 -2.19
CA GLU A 104 -22.54 -3.96 -3.18
C GLU A 104 -21.91 -4.43 -4.51
N LEU A 105 -22.16 -5.68 -4.90
CA LEU A 105 -21.65 -6.28 -6.12
C LEU A 105 -22.55 -5.91 -7.31
N HIS A 106 -21.93 -5.59 -8.45
CA HIS A 106 -22.60 -5.37 -9.71
C HIS A 106 -22.31 -6.51 -10.69
N ASP A 107 -23.22 -6.73 -11.64
CA ASP A 107 -23.11 -7.80 -12.63
C ASP A 107 -22.00 -7.61 -13.66
N ASP A 108 -21.43 -6.41 -13.73
CA ASP A 108 -20.36 -6.03 -14.64
C ASP A 108 -18.94 -6.34 -14.10
N GLY A 109 -18.84 -7.01 -12.96
CA GLY A 109 -17.55 -7.30 -12.30
C GLY A 109 -17.00 -6.13 -11.49
N THR A 110 -17.82 -5.10 -11.28
CA THR A 110 -17.48 -4.01 -10.36
C THR A 110 -18.22 -4.16 -9.03
N ALA A 111 -17.71 -3.50 -8.01
CA ALA A 111 -18.38 -3.39 -6.73
C ALA A 111 -18.16 -2.02 -6.12
N ILE A 112 -19.06 -1.62 -5.25
CA ILE A 112 -18.92 -0.41 -4.46
C ILE A 112 -19.00 -0.73 -2.98
N VAL A 113 -18.13 -0.07 -2.20
CA VAL A 113 -18.13 -0.14 -0.75
C VAL A 113 -18.32 1.27 -0.21
N PRO A 114 -19.36 1.53 0.61
CA PRO A 114 -19.55 2.83 1.21
C PRO A 114 -18.41 3.14 2.17
N ILE A 115 -17.86 4.36 2.08
CA ILE A 115 -16.81 4.83 2.98
C ILE A 115 -17.47 5.55 4.16
N ASP A 116 -17.25 5.05 5.37
CA ASP A 116 -17.62 5.75 6.60
C ASP A 116 -16.47 6.66 7.05
N ILE A 117 -16.80 7.94 7.25
CA ILE A 117 -15.83 8.95 7.68
C ILE A 117 -16.19 9.37 9.10
N SER A 118 -15.27 9.17 10.02
CA SER A 118 -15.41 9.51 11.42
C SER A 118 -14.28 10.44 11.89
N ALA A 119 -14.61 11.30 12.86
CA ALA A 119 -13.62 12.17 13.49
C ALA A 119 -13.23 11.59 14.85
N VAL A 120 -11.93 11.53 15.11
CA VAL A 120 -11.37 11.07 16.39
C VAL A 120 -11.59 12.12 17.48
N ARG A 121 -11.56 13.41 17.11
CA ARG A 121 -11.75 14.53 18.03
C ARG A 121 -12.89 15.42 17.55
N TYR A 122 -13.57 16.06 18.48
CA TYR A 122 -14.68 17.02 18.25
C TYR A 122 -15.86 16.44 17.42
N SER A 123 -16.05 15.13 17.39
CA SER A 123 -17.04 14.45 16.53
C SER A 123 -18.47 15.01 16.63
N SER A 124 -18.88 15.50 17.82
CA SER A 124 -20.21 16.09 18.05
C SER A 124 -20.34 17.55 17.58
N GLN A 125 -19.22 18.19 17.24
CA GLN A 125 -19.15 19.61 16.86
C GLN A 125 -18.80 19.80 15.38
N LEU A 126 -18.60 18.70 14.66
CA LEU A 126 -18.25 18.68 13.26
C LEU A 126 -19.47 18.25 12.44
N ASP A 127 -19.76 19.01 11.38
CA ASP A 127 -20.63 18.57 10.30
C ASP A 127 -19.74 18.10 9.15
N ILE A 128 -19.70 16.77 8.97
CA ILE A 128 -18.93 16.13 7.89
C ILE A 128 -19.88 15.95 6.71
N ASP A 129 -19.53 16.48 5.55
CA ASP A 129 -20.29 16.24 4.32
C ASP A 129 -20.20 14.76 3.94
N ARG A 130 -21.20 14.01 4.40
CA ARG A 130 -21.37 12.57 4.17
C ARG A 130 -22.00 12.25 2.81
N LYS A 131 -21.88 13.13 1.81
CA LYS A 131 -22.24 12.72 0.45
C LYS A 131 -21.54 11.40 0.20
N LYS A 132 -22.34 10.37 -0.10
CA LYS A 132 -21.89 8.98 -0.23
C LYS A 132 -20.59 8.93 -1.01
N LYS A 133 -19.51 8.74 -0.29
CA LYS A 133 -18.20 8.44 -0.85
C LYS A 133 -18.13 6.92 -0.93
N ASN A 134 -17.97 6.42 -2.11
CA ASN A 134 -17.85 4.99 -2.33
C ASN A 134 -16.43 4.68 -2.80
N LEU A 135 -15.91 3.56 -2.33
CA LEU A 135 -14.72 2.94 -2.88
C LEU A 135 -15.17 2.02 -4.03
N GLU A 136 -14.65 2.26 -5.21
CA GLU A 136 -14.93 1.45 -6.39
C GLU A 136 -13.89 0.34 -6.51
N LEU A 137 -14.38 -0.89 -6.67
CA LEU A 137 -13.57 -2.09 -6.75
C LEU A 137 -13.86 -2.84 -8.05
N ALA A 138 -12.84 -3.41 -8.66
CA ALA A 138 -12.99 -4.50 -9.59
C ALA A 138 -12.97 -5.81 -8.82
N VAL A 139 -13.95 -6.67 -9.07
CA VAL A 139 -14.12 -7.94 -8.37
C VAL A 139 -14.01 -9.08 -9.37
N GLU A 140 -13.18 -10.06 -9.04
CA GLU A 140 -12.97 -11.27 -9.83
C GLU A 140 -13.19 -12.51 -8.98
N ASP A 141 -13.39 -13.65 -9.64
CA ASP A 141 -13.42 -14.93 -8.94
C ASP A 141 -12.04 -15.24 -8.34
N LEU A 142 -12.06 -15.73 -7.11
CA LEU A 142 -10.87 -16.26 -6.46
C LEU A 142 -10.57 -17.64 -7.03
N GLN A 143 -9.41 -17.79 -7.64
CA GLN A 143 -8.93 -19.07 -8.15
C GLN A 143 -7.79 -19.59 -7.29
N SER A 144 -7.80 -20.90 -7.04
CA SER A 144 -6.75 -21.60 -6.29
C SER A 144 -6.27 -22.79 -7.10
N ASN A 145 -4.99 -22.76 -7.49
CA ASN A 145 -4.38 -23.83 -8.29
C ASN A 145 -3.10 -24.33 -7.62
N GLN A 146 -2.78 -25.60 -7.91
CA GLN A 146 -1.54 -26.23 -7.49
C GLN A 146 -0.50 -26.18 -8.61
N PHE A 147 0.69 -25.69 -8.27
CA PHE A 147 1.81 -25.58 -9.20
C PHE A 147 2.99 -26.41 -8.70
N LYS A 148 3.63 -27.14 -9.61
CA LYS A 148 4.88 -27.82 -9.32
C LYS A 148 6.02 -26.81 -9.26
N ILE A 149 6.86 -26.89 -8.23
CA ILE A 149 8.03 -26.00 -8.08
C ILE A 149 9.20 -26.61 -8.84
N THR A 150 9.84 -25.81 -9.67
CA THR A 150 11.08 -26.17 -10.36
C THR A 150 12.27 -25.61 -9.58
N ALA A 151 13.18 -26.48 -9.16
CA ALA A 151 14.42 -26.06 -8.54
C ALA A 151 15.44 -25.64 -9.61
N GLU A 152 16.16 -24.56 -9.38
CA GLU A 152 17.25 -24.08 -10.24
C GLU A 152 18.42 -23.60 -9.39
N ALA A 153 19.64 -23.88 -9.86
CA ALA A 153 20.85 -23.38 -9.23
C ALA A 153 21.39 -22.18 -9.99
N THR A 154 21.85 -21.18 -9.28
CA THR A 154 22.57 -20.03 -9.85
C THR A 154 23.99 -19.97 -9.30
N GLY A 155 24.88 -19.34 -10.06
CA GLY A 155 26.30 -19.26 -9.71
C GLY A 155 27.11 -20.46 -10.20
N THR A 156 28.41 -20.47 -9.89
CA THR A 156 29.35 -21.52 -10.27
C THR A 156 29.91 -22.14 -8.98
N PRO A 157 29.79 -23.48 -8.79
CA PRO A 157 30.38 -24.14 -7.62
C PRO A 157 31.91 -24.01 -7.64
N ALA A 158 32.54 -24.38 -6.53
CA ALA A 158 33.99 -24.34 -6.37
C ALA A 158 34.70 -25.18 -7.45
N GLU A 159 35.95 -24.83 -7.75
CA GLU A 159 36.76 -25.57 -8.72
C GLU A 159 36.84 -27.06 -8.37
N GLY A 160 36.65 -27.92 -9.35
CA GLY A 160 36.59 -29.36 -9.15
C GLY A 160 35.26 -29.88 -8.60
N SER A 161 34.24 -29.03 -8.57
CA SER A 161 32.89 -29.40 -8.14
C SER A 161 31.85 -29.14 -9.24
N ALA A 162 30.75 -29.89 -9.22
CA ALA A 162 29.62 -29.72 -10.10
C ALA A 162 28.30 -29.84 -9.34
N VAL A 163 27.27 -29.14 -9.81
CA VAL A 163 25.92 -29.25 -9.28
C VAL A 163 25.35 -30.61 -9.68
N GLY A 164 24.89 -31.37 -8.69
CA GLY A 164 24.21 -32.63 -8.85
C GLY A 164 22.70 -32.49 -8.83
N GLU A 165 22.03 -33.34 -8.06
CA GLU A 165 20.57 -33.30 -7.93
C GLU A 165 20.10 -32.09 -7.13
N LEU A 166 19.05 -31.42 -7.64
CA LEU A 166 18.34 -30.37 -6.94
C LEU A 166 17.01 -30.93 -6.41
N LYS A 167 16.74 -30.68 -5.13
CA LYS A 167 15.46 -31.06 -4.49
C LYS A 167 14.81 -29.86 -3.87
N VAL A 168 13.49 -29.81 -3.95
CA VAL A 168 12.68 -28.77 -3.31
C VAL A 168 11.59 -29.44 -2.47
N SER A 169 11.33 -28.89 -1.31
CA SER A 169 10.30 -29.39 -0.40
C SER A 169 9.50 -28.22 0.20
N PRO A 170 8.17 -28.21 0.05
CA PRO A 170 7.36 -29.13 -0.77
C PRO A 170 7.65 -28.95 -2.27
N ASP A 171 7.35 -29.95 -3.07
CA ASP A 171 7.50 -29.93 -4.53
C ASP A 171 6.29 -29.30 -5.25
N VAL A 172 5.19 -29.11 -4.52
CA VAL A 172 3.95 -28.48 -4.99
C VAL A 172 3.54 -27.35 -4.07
N LEU A 173 3.18 -26.22 -4.65
CA LEU A 173 2.69 -25.02 -3.96
C LEU A 173 1.28 -24.70 -4.44
N THR A 174 0.36 -24.47 -3.49
CA THR A 174 -0.95 -23.94 -3.81
C THR A 174 -0.89 -22.43 -3.84
N ILE A 175 -1.33 -21.82 -4.94
CA ILE A 175 -1.37 -20.37 -5.14
C ILE A 175 -2.82 -19.97 -5.38
N SER A 176 -3.29 -19.02 -4.58
CA SER A 176 -4.64 -18.45 -4.64
C SER A 176 -4.58 -16.98 -4.97
N GLY A 177 -5.51 -16.46 -5.74
CA GLY A 177 -5.58 -15.06 -6.12
C GLY A 177 -6.63 -14.77 -7.17
N PRO A 178 -6.65 -13.56 -7.74
CA PRO A 178 -7.55 -13.21 -8.84
C PRO A 178 -7.39 -14.18 -10.02
N ALA A 179 -8.51 -14.61 -10.58
CA ALA A 179 -8.50 -15.58 -11.69
C ALA A 179 -7.66 -15.09 -12.89
N SER A 180 -7.69 -13.79 -13.16
CA SER A 180 -6.90 -13.15 -14.22
C SER A 180 -5.39 -13.30 -14.00
N VAL A 181 -4.92 -13.28 -12.75
CA VAL A 181 -3.49 -13.38 -12.40
C VAL A 181 -3.08 -14.86 -12.31
N VAL A 182 -3.87 -15.69 -11.60
CA VAL A 182 -3.56 -17.12 -11.44
C VAL A 182 -3.52 -17.87 -12.77
N SER A 183 -4.38 -17.50 -13.74
CA SER A 183 -4.39 -18.09 -15.09
C SER A 183 -3.16 -17.75 -15.93
N GLN A 184 -2.41 -16.71 -15.60
CA GLN A 184 -1.17 -16.32 -16.28
C GLN A 184 0.05 -17.10 -15.77
N ILE A 185 -0.07 -17.76 -14.62
CA ILE A 185 1.04 -18.50 -14.01
C ILE A 185 1.37 -19.71 -14.88
N SER A 186 2.59 -19.73 -15.42
CA SER A 186 3.11 -20.84 -16.22
C SER A 186 4.15 -21.67 -15.48
N LYS A 187 4.99 -21.02 -14.65
CA LYS A 187 6.09 -21.67 -13.94
C LYS A 187 6.26 -21.08 -12.54
N VAL A 188 6.50 -21.95 -11.57
CA VAL A 188 6.96 -21.57 -10.24
C VAL A 188 8.36 -22.09 -10.04
N GLN A 189 9.29 -21.26 -9.60
CA GLN A 189 10.70 -21.56 -9.54
C GLN A 189 11.30 -21.18 -8.19
N ALA A 190 12.09 -22.08 -7.63
CA ALA A 190 12.93 -21.82 -6.47
C ALA A 190 14.40 -21.83 -6.90
N VAL A 191 15.15 -20.79 -6.56
CA VAL A 191 16.55 -20.62 -6.98
C VAL A 191 17.46 -20.66 -5.78
N ILE A 192 18.52 -21.48 -5.86
CA ILE A 192 19.56 -21.57 -4.83
C ILE A 192 20.91 -21.11 -5.40
N ASP A 193 21.66 -20.33 -4.61
CA ASP A 193 23.01 -19.91 -4.98
C ASP A 193 24.05 -20.93 -4.53
N VAL A 194 24.74 -21.50 -5.51
CA VAL A 194 25.81 -22.49 -5.33
C VAL A 194 27.21 -21.91 -5.57
N SER A 195 27.33 -20.58 -5.64
CA SER A 195 28.62 -19.94 -5.90
C SER A 195 29.66 -20.34 -4.87
N GLU A 196 30.83 -20.82 -5.37
CA GLU A 196 32.00 -21.22 -4.58
C GLU A 196 31.73 -22.34 -3.55
N LYS A 197 30.64 -23.07 -3.67
CA LYS A 197 30.29 -24.18 -2.79
C LYS A 197 31.01 -25.45 -3.21
N PHE A 198 31.51 -26.16 -2.20
CA PHE A 198 32.25 -27.46 -2.35
C PHE A 198 31.53 -28.61 -1.66
N SER A 199 30.45 -28.37 -0.96
CA SER A 199 29.60 -29.34 -0.26
C SER A 199 28.12 -29.00 -0.48
N ASP A 200 27.26 -29.96 -0.22
CA ASP A 200 25.81 -29.83 -0.30
C ASP A 200 25.32 -28.56 0.41
N VAL A 201 24.35 -27.89 -0.20
CA VAL A 201 23.77 -26.62 0.29
C VAL A 201 22.29 -26.80 0.47
N GLU A 202 21.77 -26.32 1.58
CA GLU A 202 20.33 -26.19 1.83
C GLU A 202 19.99 -24.75 2.20
N ASP A 203 18.88 -24.25 1.65
CA ASP A 203 18.40 -22.90 1.94
C ASP A 203 16.87 -22.84 1.87
N ASN A 204 16.28 -21.84 2.56
CA ASN A 204 14.88 -21.52 2.48
C ASN A 204 14.71 -20.29 1.60
N VAL A 205 14.09 -20.47 0.45
CA VAL A 205 13.94 -19.43 -0.57
C VAL A 205 12.47 -19.10 -0.81
N VAL A 206 12.20 -17.85 -1.17
CA VAL A 206 10.89 -17.42 -1.64
C VAL A 206 10.73 -17.85 -3.10
N PRO A 207 9.72 -18.63 -3.47
CA PRO A 207 9.51 -19.06 -4.85
C PRO A 207 9.11 -17.88 -5.73
N ALA A 208 9.70 -17.78 -6.91
CA ALA A 208 9.35 -16.81 -7.93
C ALA A 208 8.33 -17.40 -8.91
N VAL A 209 7.39 -16.56 -9.36
CA VAL A 209 6.30 -16.94 -10.25
C VAL A 209 6.49 -16.27 -11.61
N TYR A 210 6.35 -17.04 -12.69
CA TYR A 210 6.59 -16.58 -14.06
C TYR A 210 5.39 -16.82 -14.96
N ASP A 211 5.18 -15.91 -15.90
CA ASP A 211 4.22 -16.08 -17.00
C ASP A 211 4.77 -17.01 -18.12
N ALA A 212 3.97 -17.24 -19.15
CA ALA A 212 4.36 -18.05 -20.32
C ALA A 212 5.48 -17.40 -21.16
N SER A 213 5.71 -16.09 -21.00
CA SER A 213 6.77 -15.35 -21.67
C SER A 213 8.08 -15.33 -20.87
N GLY A 214 8.08 -15.84 -19.65
CA GLY A 214 9.24 -15.86 -18.75
C GLY A 214 9.43 -14.58 -17.95
N ASN A 215 8.44 -13.69 -17.91
CA ASN A 215 8.48 -12.51 -17.04
C ASN A 215 8.01 -12.87 -15.64
N THR A 216 8.57 -12.23 -14.63
CA THR A 216 8.09 -12.37 -13.25
C THR A 216 6.74 -11.70 -13.08
N LEU A 217 5.78 -12.41 -12.46
CA LEU A 217 4.48 -11.87 -12.10
C LEU A 217 4.54 -11.15 -10.75
N ASP A 218 3.70 -10.12 -10.61
CA ASP A 218 3.51 -9.45 -9.32
C ASP A 218 2.76 -10.37 -8.36
N THR A 219 3.41 -10.73 -7.27
CA THR A 219 2.89 -11.63 -6.24
C THR A 219 2.10 -10.93 -5.15
N SER A 220 1.99 -9.59 -5.17
CA SER A 220 1.33 -8.79 -4.13
C SER A 220 -0.16 -9.14 -3.94
N LYS A 221 -0.80 -9.67 -4.99
CA LYS A 221 -2.21 -10.10 -4.99
C LYS A 221 -2.38 -11.62 -4.88
N LEU A 222 -1.28 -12.36 -4.71
CA LEU A 222 -1.28 -13.81 -4.61
C LEU A 222 -1.05 -14.23 -3.16
N THR A 223 -1.77 -15.27 -2.75
CA THR A 223 -1.56 -15.94 -1.46
C THR A 223 -0.97 -17.32 -1.71
N PHE A 224 0.13 -17.59 -1.06
CA PHE A 224 0.84 -18.86 -1.15
C PHE A 224 0.52 -19.73 0.06
N SER A 225 0.41 -21.03 -0.15
CA SER A 225 0.24 -21.99 0.97
C SER A 225 1.45 -22.02 1.91
N GLN A 226 2.62 -21.60 1.40
CA GLN A 226 3.87 -21.40 2.18
C GLN A 226 4.65 -20.24 1.55
N ASP A 227 5.14 -19.34 2.39
CA ASP A 227 5.89 -18.16 1.93
C ASP A 227 7.31 -18.52 1.49
N THR A 228 7.88 -19.61 2.04
CA THR A 228 9.20 -20.10 1.70
C THR A 228 9.20 -21.61 1.48
N VAL A 229 10.07 -22.08 0.61
CA VAL A 229 10.31 -23.51 0.35
C VAL A 229 11.77 -23.85 0.59
N GLN A 230 12.01 -25.04 1.15
CA GLN A 230 13.37 -25.53 1.33
C GLN A 230 13.89 -26.11 0.02
N ILE A 231 15.05 -25.64 -0.42
CA ILE A 231 15.74 -26.17 -1.59
C ILE A 231 17.10 -26.72 -1.16
N SER A 232 17.45 -27.88 -1.66
CA SER A 232 18.76 -28.48 -1.46
C SER A 232 19.45 -28.75 -2.79
N ALA A 233 20.71 -28.41 -2.86
CA ALA A 233 21.59 -28.67 -3.99
C ALA A 233 22.72 -29.62 -3.58
N GLN A 234 22.79 -30.76 -4.24
CA GLN A 234 23.91 -31.68 -4.04
C GLN A 234 25.12 -31.15 -4.82
N ILE A 235 26.28 -31.12 -4.19
CA ILE A 235 27.56 -30.73 -4.82
C ILE A 235 28.48 -31.96 -4.94
N LEU A 236 28.74 -32.32 -6.19
CA LEU A 236 29.57 -33.50 -6.53
C LEU A 236 31.01 -33.10 -6.84
N SER A 237 31.98 -33.87 -6.37
CA SER A 237 33.36 -33.69 -6.82
C SER A 237 33.57 -34.24 -8.22
N VAL A 238 34.20 -33.48 -9.08
CA VAL A 238 34.51 -33.85 -10.48
C VAL A 238 35.97 -34.25 -10.57
N LYS A 239 36.22 -35.41 -11.20
CA LYS A 239 37.57 -35.89 -11.50
C LYS A 239 37.73 -36.03 -13.00
N GLU A 240 38.78 -35.40 -13.56
CA GLU A 240 39.16 -35.60 -14.96
C GLU A 240 39.83 -36.98 -15.11
N ILE A 241 39.32 -37.78 -16.03
CA ILE A 241 39.91 -39.06 -16.43
C ILE A 241 40.37 -38.94 -17.87
N PRO A 242 41.67 -39.03 -18.15
CA PRO A 242 42.18 -39.02 -19.53
C PRO A 242 41.73 -40.30 -20.27
N ILE A 243 41.03 -40.15 -21.37
CA ILE A 243 40.61 -41.24 -22.24
C ILE A 243 41.67 -41.38 -23.33
N ASN A 244 42.51 -42.44 -23.25
CA ASN A 244 43.40 -42.82 -24.33
C ASN A 244 42.64 -43.70 -25.33
N CYS A 245 42.28 -43.14 -26.46
CA CYS A 245 41.75 -43.97 -27.59
C CYS A 245 42.89 -44.57 -28.37
N GLU A 246 43.21 -45.87 -28.11
CA GLU A 246 44.09 -46.63 -29.01
C GLU A 246 43.26 -47.12 -30.20
N THR A 247 43.51 -46.61 -31.39
CA THR A 247 42.97 -47.12 -32.63
C THR A 247 43.72 -48.39 -33.03
N GLY A 248 43.33 -49.51 -32.44
CA GLY A 248 43.75 -50.85 -32.88
C GLY A 248 43.03 -51.34 -34.10
N GLY A 249 43.34 -50.74 -35.26
CA GLY A 249 42.83 -51.20 -36.54
C GLY A 249 44.02 -51.63 -37.43
N GLN A 250 44.46 -52.90 -37.32
CA GLN A 250 45.30 -53.51 -38.36
C GLN A 250 44.42 -53.71 -39.61
N LEU A 251 44.64 -52.90 -40.62
CA LEU A 251 44.15 -53.18 -41.97
C LEU A 251 44.84 -54.47 -42.45
N ASP A 252 44.09 -55.59 -42.47
CA ASP A 252 44.51 -56.82 -43.11
C ASP A 252 44.60 -56.58 -44.63
N GLN A 253 45.82 -56.28 -45.10
CA GLN A 253 46.15 -56.26 -46.55
C GLN A 253 46.33 -57.69 -47.03
N ARG A 254 45.27 -58.43 -47.22
CA ARG A 254 45.30 -59.66 -48.03
C ARG A 254 44.00 -59.73 -48.85
N ARG A 255 44.15 -59.23 -50.11
CA ARG A 255 43.74 -59.99 -51.31
C ARG A 255 44.09 -59.16 -52.57
N LEU A 256 45.07 -59.67 -53.19
CA LEU A 256 45.17 -59.66 -54.67
C LEU A 256 44.26 -60.74 -55.23
#